data_a6c500d0cb9b5cda2fb7e48909987de2
#
_entry.id   a6c500d0cb9b5cda2fb7e48909987de2
#
_cell.length_a   1.000
_cell.length_b   1.000
_cell.length_c   1.000
_cell.angle_alpha   90.00
_cell.angle_beta   90.00
_cell.angle_gamma   90.00
#
_symmetry.space_group_name_H-M   'P 1'
#
loop_
_entity.id
_entity.type
_entity.pdbx_description
1 polymer ?
#
loop_
_entity_poly.entity_id
_entity_poly.type
_entity_poly.pdbx_seq_one_letter_code
_entity_poly.pdbx_strand_id
1 'polypeptide(L)'
;NDIRKELWKKLIVNCGVNPLSAVTRQKTYELTHQPELAQKVYGAMQETGRAAAYDGVKITPAEVDDMFNLIKSFNSIKTSMLIDLEKGRELELDAILGSVIARCRLLGKPAQITESLWTELTSKPLPDSLDGLFNRE
;
A
#
# COMPACT_ATOMS: atom_id res chain seq x y z
N ASN A 1 14.33 1.14 -15.28
CA ASN A 1 14.95 -0.14 -15.50
C ASN A 1 14.52 -1.16 -14.46
N ASP A 2 15.16 -2.29 -14.46
CA ASP A 2 14.70 -3.42 -13.67
C ASP A 2 14.73 -3.16 -12.16
N ILE A 3 15.76 -2.46 -11.68
CA ILE A 3 15.88 -2.19 -10.24
C ILE A 3 14.74 -1.31 -9.77
N ARG A 4 14.40 -0.27 -10.51
CA ARG A 4 13.28 0.62 -10.15
C ARG A 4 11.97 -0.14 -10.15
N LYS A 5 11.76 -0.99 -11.14
CA LYS A 5 10.52 -1.77 -11.24
C LYS A 5 10.42 -2.77 -10.08
N GLU A 6 11.52 -3.41 -9.71
CA GLU A 6 11.50 -4.34 -8.60
C GLU A 6 11.20 -3.63 -7.27
N LEU A 7 11.73 -2.43 -7.08
CA LEU A 7 11.42 -1.66 -5.88
C LEU A 7 9.93 -1.30 -5.83
N TRP A 8 9.34 -0.91 -6.98
CA TRP A 8 7.92 -0.61 -7.04
C TRP A 8 7.06 -1.85 -6.79
N LYS A 9 7.47 -3.01 -7.29
CA LYS A 9 6.75 -4.26 -7.02
C LYS A 9 6.76 -4.57 -5.53
N LYS A 10 7.89 -4.37 -4.87
CA LYS A 10 7.97 -4.57 -3.43
C LYS A 10 7.04 -3.62 -2.69
N LEU A 11 6.98 -2.37 -3.12
CA LEU A 11 6.09 -1.38 -2.51
C LEU A 11 4.63 -1.76 -2.75
N ILE A 12 4.29 -2.28 -3.92
CA ILE A 12 2.95 -2.73 -4.22
C ILE A 12 2.49 -3.80 -3.23
N VAL A 13 3.32 -4.80 -2.98
CA VAL A 13 3.01 -5.84 -2.01
C VAL A 13 2.83 -5.24 -0.62
N ASN A 14 3.77 -4.39 -0.20
CA ASN A 14 3.74 -3.80 1.13
C ASN A 14 2.49 -2.92 1.33
N CYS A 15 2.15 -2.09 0.35
CA CYS A 15 0.97 -1.22 0.45
C CYS A 15 -0.32 -2.02 0.39
N GLY A 16 -0.29 -3.19 -0.25
CA GLY A 16 -1.46 -4.04 -0.34
C GLY A 16 -1.84 -4.65 1.00
N VAL A 17 -0.86 -5.18 1.73
CA VAL A 17 -1.16 -5.97 2.94
C VAL A 17 -0.81 -5.26 4.24
N ASN A 18 0.26 -4.47 4.28
CA ASN A 18 0.75 -3.93 5.54
C ASN A 18 -0.24 -2.99 6.24
N PRO A 19 -0.75 -1.95 5.56
CA PRO A 19 -1.68 -1.03 6.24
C PRO A 19 -2.97 -1.71 6.66
N LEU A 20 -3.53 -2.54 5.79
CA LEU A 20 -4.79 -3.22 6.12
C LEU A 20 -4.60 -4.20 7.27
N SER A 21 -3.46 -4.89 7.33
CA SER A 21 -3.19 -5.78 8.45
C SER A 21 -3.10 -5.02 9.76
N ALA A 22 -2.52 -3.83 9.74
CA ALA A 22 -2.44 -3.00 10.96
C ALA A 22 -3.82 -2.49 11.38
N VAL A 23 -4.67 -2.12 10.43
CA VAL A 23 -6.03 -1.65 10.72
C VAL A 23 -6.89 -2.79 11.28
N THR A 24 -6.82 -3.97 10.65
CA THR A 24 -7.71 -5.09 10.98
C THR A 24 -7.14 -6.04 12.01
N ARG A 25 -5.84 -5.94 12.30
CA ARG A 25 -5.12 -6.87 13.18
C ARG A 25 -5.13 -8.30 12.66
N GLN A 26 -5.24 -8.47 11.33
CA GLN A 26 -5.31 -9.78 10.69
C GLN A 26 -3.99 -10.13 10.03
N LYS A 27 -3.76 -11.45 9.86
CA LYS A 27 -2.61 -11.96 9.13
C LYS A 27 -2.92 -12.00 7.63
N THR A 28 -1.89 -12.30 6.83
CA THR A 28 -2.02 -12.25 5.37
C THR A 28 -3.06 -13.24 4.84
N TYR A 29 -3.29 -14.37 5.52
CA TYR A 29 -4.30 -15.33 5.05
C TYR A 29 -5.68 -14.67 5.00
N GLU A 30 -6.12 -14.05 6.09
CA GLU A 30 -7.42 -13.42 6.15
C GLU A 30 -7.53 -12.27 5.13
N LEU A 31 -6.45 -11.52 4.97
CA LEU A 31 -6.44 -10.37 4.06
C LEU A 31 -6.64 -10.79 2.61
N THR A 32 -6.16 -11.98 2.25
CA THR A 32 -6.23 -12.42 0.85
C THR A 32 -7.35 -13.40 0.57
N HIS A 33 -7.98 -13.96 1.61
CA HIS A 33 -9.04 -14.97 1.43
C HIS A 33 -10.43 -14.46 1.79
N GLN A 34 -10.57 -13.49 2.70
CA GLN A 34 -11.88 -12.90 2.97
C GLN A 34 -12.22 -11.91 1.84
N PRO A 35 -13.38 -12.07 1.18
CA PRO A 35 -13.67 -11.27 -0.02
C PRO A 35 -13.56 -9.76 0.16
N GLU A 36 -14.10 -9.22 1.25
CA GLU A 36 -14.05 -7.77 1.46
C GLU A 36 -12.63 -7.27 1.68
N LEU A 37 -11.83 -8.04 2.44
CA LEU A 37 -10.45 -7.66 2.69
C LEU A 37 -9.59 -7.85 1.44
N ALA A 38 -9.83 -8.92 0.70
CA ALA A 38 -9.10 -9.19 -0.54
C ALA A 38 -9.31 -8.07 -1.56
N GLN A 39 -10.53 -7.54 -1.65
CA GLN A 39 -10.81 -6.41 -2.55
C GLN A 39 -9.99 -5.17 -2.16
N LYS A 40 -9.86 -4.91 -0.87
CA LYS A 40 -9.07 -3.77 -0.40
C LYS A 40 -7.59 -3.97 -0.66
N VAL A 41 -7.08 -5.18 -0.43
CA VAL A 41 -5.68 -5.49 -0.75
C VAL A 41 -5.42 -5.27 -2.24
N TYR A 42 -6.25 -5.87 -3.08
CA TYR A 42 -6.08 -5.76 -4.52
C TYR A 42 -6.19 -4.31 -4.99
N GLY A 43 -7.17 -3.58 -4.49
CA GLY A 43 -7.35 -2.18 -4.84
C GLY A 43 -6.17 -1.31 -4.43
N ALA A 44 -5.63 -1.52 -3.24
CA ALA A 44 -4.45 -0.79 -2.79
C ALA A 44 -3.23 -1.13 -3.66
N MET A 45 -3.11 -2.38 -4.08
CA MET A 45 -2.04 -2.78 -4.99
C MET A 45 -2.17 -2.09 -6.35
N GLN A 46 -3.41 -2.00 -6.86
CA GLN A 46 -3.66 -1.27 -8.11
C GLN A 46 -3.31 0.20 -7.99
N GLU A 47 -3.67 0.81 -6.88
CA GLU A 47 -3.39 2.22 -6.63
C GLU A 47 -1.88 2.46 -6.59
N THR A 48 -1.15 1.59 -5.92
CA THR A 48 0.32 1.70 -5.87
C THR A 48 0.93 1.52 -7.26
N GLY A 49 0.38 0.59 -8.05
CA GLY A 49 0.83 0.38 -9.42
C GLY A 49 0.62 1.63 -10.27
N ARG A 50 -0.51 2.33 -10.09
CA ARG A 50 -0.74 3.60 -10.79
C ARG A 50 0.28 4.66 -10.37
N ALA A 51 0.60 4.71 -9.08
CA ALA A 51 1.58 5.68 -8.58
C ALA A 51 2.94 5.49 -9.26
N ALA A 52 3.32 4.26 -9.56
CA ALA A 52 4.59 3.97 -10.24
C ALA A 52 4.69 4.66 -11.59
N ALA A 53 3.56 4.86 -12.26
CA ALA A 53 3.55 5.51 -13.56
C ALA A 53 4.05 6.96 -13.47
N TYR A 54 3.85 7.62 -12.33
CA TYR A 54 4.35 8.97 -12.14
C TYR A 54 5.88 9.02 -12.26
N ASP A 55 6.55 7.96 -11.83
CA ASP A 55 8.00 7.86 -11.91
C ASP A 55 8.46 7.19 -13.22
N GLY A 56 7.55 6.99 -14.16
CA GLY A 56 7.88 6.39 -15.45
C GLY A 56 8.03 4.88 -15.41
N VAL A 57 7.54 4.23 -14.36
CA VAL A 57 7.60 2.76 -14.24
C VAL A 57 6.24 2.20 -14.57
N LYS A 58 6.19 1.30 -15.55
CA LYS A 58 4.94 0.70 -16.00
C LYS A 58 4.70 -0.62 -15.26
N ILE A 59 3.59 -0.69 -14.54
CA ILE A 59 3.14 -1.91 -13.88
C ILE A 59 1.81 -2.30 -14.54
N THR A 60 1.76 -3.50 -15.10
CA THR A 60 0.57 -3.96 -15.81
C THR A 60 -0.43 -4.59 -14.84
N PRO A 61 -1.73 -4.63 -15.21
CA PRO A 61 -2.72 -5.34 -14.40
C PRO A 61 -2.36 -6.81 -14.18
N ALA A 62 -1.78 -7.47 -15.19
CA ALA A 62 -1.36 -8.86 -15.05
C ALA A 62 -0.28 -9.01 -13.99
N GLU A 63 0.63 -8.05 -13.91
CA GLU A 63 1.68 -8.09 -12.88
C GLU A 63 1.10 -7.92 -11.49
N VAL A 64 0.08 -7.06 -11.32
CA VAL A 64 -0.61 -6.91 -10.04
C VAL A 64 -1.31 -8.21 -9.67
N ASP A 65 -2.00 -8.83 -10.63
CA ASP A 65 -2.67 -10.11 -10.39
C ASP A 65 -1.68 -11.18 -9.94
N ASP A 66 -0.52 -11.25 -10.61
CA ASP A 66 0.49 -12.25 -10.25
C ASP A 66 0.99 -12.04 -8.83
N MET A 67 1.23 -10.79 -8.45
CA MET A 67 1.68 -10.49 -7.09
C MET A 67 0.62 -10.82 -6.05
N PHE A 68 -0.65 -10.51 -6.33
CA PHE A 68 -1.73 -10.83 -5.42
C PHE A 68 -1.83 -12.35 -5.23
N ASN A 69 -1.79 -13.10 -6.32
CA ASN A 69 -1.91 -14.55 -6.27
C ASN A 69 -0.72 -15.17 -5.52
N LEU A 70 0.45 -14.58 -5.68
CA LEU A 70 1.63 -15.06 -4.97
C LEU A 70 1.47 -14.89 -3.46
N ILE A 71 1.02 -13.71 -3.01
CA ILE A 71 0.78 -13.47 -1.58
C ILE A 71 -0.25 -14.47 -1.06
N LYS A 72 -1.31 -14.68 -1.83
CA LYS A 72 -2.40 -15.57 -1.44
C LYS A 72 -1.94 -17.01 -1.26
N SER A 73 -0.89 -17.40 -1.98
CA SER A 73 -0.38 -18.77 -1.94
C SER A 73 0.56 -19.02 -0.77
N PHE A 74 1.04 -17.97 -0.11
CA PHE A 74 2.02 -18.12 0.98
C PHE A 74 1.34 -18.53 2.29
N ASN A 75 2.16 -19.03 3.22
CA ASN A 75 1.70 -19.29 4.58
C ASN A 75 1.29 -17.97 5.24
N SER A 76 0.29 -18.05 6.10
CA SER A 76 -0.20 -16.87 6.80
C SER A 76 0.85 -16.33 7.76
N ILE A 77 1.14 -15.04 7.66
CA ILE A 77 2.10 -14.37 8.53
C ILE A 77 1.57 -13.01 8.96
N LYS A 78 2.10 -12.50 10.06
CA LYS A 78 1.89 -11.12 10.45
C LYS A 78 2.80 -10.24 9.61
N THR A 79 2.27 -9.10 9.13
CA THR A 79 3.10 -8.14 8.39
C THR A 79 4.01 -7.39 9.36
N SER A 80 5.07 -6.81 8.82
CA SER A 80 5.98 -5.99 9.65
C SER A 80 5.25 -4.80 10.26
N MET A 81 4.30 -4.20 9.56
CA MET A 81 3.55 -3.06 10.09
C MET A 81 2.67 -3.47 11.27
N LEU A 82 2.02 -4.63 11.18
CA LEU A 82 1.23 -5.14 12.32
C LEU A 82 2.11 -5.41 13.53
N ILE A 83 3.27 -6.01 13.30
CA ILE A 83 4.22 -6.28 14.39
C ILE A 83 4.65 -4.98 15.04
N ASP A 84 4.97 -3.96 14.24
CA ASP A 84 5.38 -2.66 14.77
C ASP A 84 4.25 -2.02 15.58
N LEU A 85 3.03 -2.11 15.08
CA LEU A 85 1.87 -1.57 15.80
C LEU A 85 1.69 -2.25 17.15
N GLU A 86 1.79 -3.58 17.18
CA GLU A 86 1.62 -4.35 18.43
C GLU A 86 2.70 -4.02 19.44
N LYS A 87 3.90 -3.68 18.97
CA LYS A 87 5.02 -3.32 19.86
C LYS A 87 5.06 -1.85 20.21
N GLY A 88 4.08 -1.07 19.74
CA GLY A 88 4.03 0.36 20.02
C GLY A 88 5.08 1.17 19.28
N ARG A 89 5.64 0.63 18.21
CA ARG A 89 6.62 1.34 17.40
C ARG A 89 5.94 2.33 16.48
N GLU A 90 6.68 3.36 16.10
CA GLU A 90 6.20 4.35 15.13
C GLU A 90 6.07 3.71 13.75
N LEU A 91 4.97 3.97 13.06
CA LEU A 91 4.75 3.45 11.72
C LEU A 91 5.26 4.43 10.67
N GLU A 92 5.90 3.92 9.61
CA GLU A 92 6.47 4.76 8.55
C GLU A 92 5.44 5.04 7.46
N LEU A 93 4.34 5.69 7.85
CA LEU A 93 3.22 5.90 6.95
C LEU A 93 3.51 6.91 5.84
N ASP A 94 4.22 8.00 6.17
CA ASP A 94 4.54 9.01 5.16
C ASP A 94 5.41 8.44 4.04
N ALA A 95 6.37 7.61 4.39
CA ALA A 95 7.28 7.02 3.40
C ALA A 95 6.57 5.99 2.54
N ILE A 96 5.63 5.26 3.11
CA ILE A 96 4.96 4.16 2.41
C ILE A 96 3.69 4.64 1.72
N LEU A 97 2.73 5.14 2.51
CA LEU A 97 1.42 5.53 1.98
C LEU A 97 1.40 6.93 1.40
N GLY A 98 2.09 7.87 2.05
CA GLY A 98 2.08 9.26 1.61
C GLY A 98 2.63 9.43 0.21
N SER A 99 3.67 8.70 -0.11
CA SER A 99 4.29 8.74 -1.44
C SER A 99 3.32 8.27 -2.53
N VAL A 100 2.57 7.19 -2.25
CA VAL A 100 1.58 6.66 -3.19
C VAL A 100 0.43 7.64 -3.36
N ILE A 101 -0.08 8.18 -2.25
CA ILE A 101 -1.20 9.13 -2.27
C ILE A 101 -0.85 10.36 -3.11
N ALA A 102 0.34 10.94 -2.85
CA ALA A 102 0.76 12.15 -3.56
C ALA A 102 0.86 11.91 -5.06
N ARG A 103 1.48 10.80 -5.46
CA ARG A 103 1.66 10.50 -6.88
C ARG A 103 0.32 10.26 -7.58
N CYS A 104 -0.59 9.53 -6.95
CA CYS A 104 -1.90 9.27 -7.54
C CYS A 104 -2.70 10.56 -7.72
N ARG A 105 -2.64 11.47 -6.75
CA ARG A 105 -3.32 12.76 -6.87
C ARG A 105 -2.75 13.58 -8.00
N LEU A 106 -1.44 13.57 -8.16
CA LEU A 106 -0.79 14.30 -9.26
C LEU A 106 -1.14 13.71 -10.62
N LEU A 107 -1.45 12.43 -10.67
CA LEU A 107 -1.93 11.79 -11.91
C LEU A 107 -3.42 11.99 -12.15
N GLY A 108 -4.12 12.66 -11.24
CA GLY A 108 -5.54 12.95 -11.40
C GLY A 108 -6.46 11.81 -10.98
N LYS A 109 -5.94 10.79 -10.32
CA LYS A 109 -6.74 9.65 -9.85
C LYS A 109 -6.39 9.33 -8.41
N PRO A 110 -7.12 9.93 -7.45
CA PRO A 110 -6.81 9.69 -6.03
C PRO A 110 -6.82 8.21 -5.65
N ALA A 111 -5.93 7.84 -4.75
CA ALA A 111 -5.81 6.48 -4.25
C ALA A 111 -6.78 6.30 -3.09
N GLN A 112 -8.05 6.05 -3.38
CA GLN A 112 -9.12 6.06 -2.38
C GLN A 112 -8.91 5.09 -1.24
N ILE A 113 -8.50 3.87 -1.54
CA ILE A 113 -8.29 2.85 -0.51
C ILE A 113 -7.09 3.22 0.36
N THR A 114 -5.99 3.61 -0.28
CA THR A 114 -4.79 3.99 0.43
C THR A 114 -5.05 5.22 1.32
N GLU A 115 -5.80 6.21 0.83
CA GLU A 115 -6.15 7.38 1.62
C GLU A 115 -7.01 7.01 2.83
N SER A 116 -7.95 6.09 2.64
CA SER A 116 -8.79 5.61 3.73
C SER A 116 -7.96 4.95 4.82
N LEU A 117 -7.00 4.11 4.42
CA LEU A 117 -6.12 3.44 5.38
C LEU A 117 -5.22 4.43 6.10
N TRP A 118 -4.73 5.45 5.39
CA TRP A 118 -3.96 6.53 6.01
C TRP A 118 -4.76 7.19 7.13
N THR A 119 -6.02 7.55 6.83
CA THR A 119 -6.88 8.21 7.79
C THR A 119 -7.12 7.33 9.02
N GLU A 120 -7.39 6.06 8.79
CA GLU A 120 -7.62 5.13 9.90
C GLU A 120 -6.39 4.95 10.78
N LEU A 121 -5.21 4.87 10.18
CA LEU A 121 -3.98 4.62 10.93
C LEU A 121 -3.44 5.86 11.63
N THR A 122 -3.69 7.04 11.08
CA THR A 122 -3.21 8.29 11.68
C THR A 122 -4.26 8.98 12.53
N SER A 123 -5.54 8.68 12.31
CA SER A 123 -6.68 9.38 12.91
C SER A 123 -6.63 10.88 12.58
N LYS A 124 -6.08 11.22 11.42
CA LYS A 124 -5.94 12.61 10.97
C LYS A 124 -6.41 12.74 9.53
N PRO A 125 -7.00 13.90 9.17
CA PRO A 125 -7.30 14.14 7.76
C PRO A 125 -6.00 14.31 6.97
N LEU A 126 -6.08 14.06 5.66
CA LEU A 126 -4.94 14.30 4.79
C LEU A 126 -4.63 15.79 4.72
N PRO A 127 -3.35 16.17 4.60
CA PRO A 127 -3.01 17.58 4.46
C PRO A 127 -3.54 18.14 3.13
N ASP A 128 -3.90 19.42 3.13
CA ASP A 128 -4.34 20.10 1.91
C ASP A 128 -3.24 20.14 0.87
N SER A 129 -2.01 20.34 1.32
CA SER A 129 -0.84 20.36 0.44
C SER A 129 -0.16 19.01 0.46
N LEU A 130 0.27 18.56 -0.71
CA LEU A 130 1.00 17.30 -0.83
C LEU A 130 2.51 17.46 -0.74
N ASP A 131 2.98 18.70 -0.62
CA ASP A 131 4.42 18.98 -0.61
C ASP A 131 5.14 18.23 0.49
N GLY A 132 4.56 18.23 1.69
CA GLY A 132 5.16 17.53 2.82
C GLY A 132 5.29 16.04 2.61
N LEU A 133 4.33 15.45 1.89
CA LEU A 133 4.35 14.00 1.60
C LEU A 133 5.47 13.64 0.63
N PHE A 134 5.68 14.49 -0.39
CA PHE A 134 6.72 14.25 -1.38
C PHE A 134 8.12 14.47 -0.85
N ASN A 135 8.28 15.40 0.08
CA ASN A 135 9.59 15.83 0.54
C ASN A 135 10.06 15.11 1.79
N ARG A 136 9.34 14.15 2.27
CA ARG A 136 9.75 13.34 3.43
C ARG A 136 10.59 12.19 2.94
N GLU A 137 11.83 12.29 3.21
CA GLU A 137 12.81 11.32 2.76
C GLU A 137 13.38 10.57 3.94
#